data_6b14c57044004b6ce7701c2334dccd1a
#
_entry.id   6b14c57044004b6ce7701c2334dccd1a
#
_cell.length_a   1.000
_cell.length_b   1.000
_cell.length_c   1.000
_cell.angle_alpha   90.00
_cell.angle_beta   90.00
_cell.angle_gamma   90.00
#
_symmetry.space_group_name_H-M   'P 1'
#
loop_
_entity.id
_entity.type
_entity.pdbx_description
1 polymer ?
#
loop_
_entity_poly.entity_id
_entity_poly.type
_entity_poly.pdbx_seq_one_letter_code
_entity_poly.pdbx_strand_id
1 'polypeptide(L)'
;MMAVAEASQESLKQRLNVSGGHDLNGTLRVSGAKNSALVLMTASLLSQETIELTNIPALTDIDGMSAILESLGVQVDRASDRIRLTASELSGSAPPYELVNSLRASFFSIGPLLGRLGHARVPLPGGCRIGARPVVEHIRGLKALGAIVNVEHGIVTASVPGSKKRLSGAQIVLDCPSVGATETILMAAVLAEGVSKIENAAQEPEVQDLANLLNTMGARVTGAGGPVITIEGVEQLRGCSNYPVIPDRIEAGTFLMAAAITRSQLVVEPVVPEHLSAVIQKLRDCGCSIDITGRSVTITPGEITAVDITTQPFPGFPTDLQAPFMALMCTAKGTSVISEKIYENRLQHVAELQRMGASIRLKGSTAIVEGVAQLSGAPVTGTDLRAAAAMVLAGLSAKGITEVSGLKHLDRGYDDLESKLSAVGAEVKRNIP
;
A
#
# COMPACT_ATOMS: atom_id res chain seq x y z
N MET A 1 -23.60 -14.48 -11.40
CA MET A 1 -24.05 -13.13 -10.96
C MET A 1 -24.78 -13.16 -9.62
N MET A 2 -25.75 -14.05 -9.33
CA MET A 2 -26.41 -14.12 -7.99
C MET A 2 -25.43 -14.46 -6.85
N ALA A 3 -24.56 -15.45 -7.00
CA ALA A 3 -23.59 -15.83 -5.96
C ALA A 3 -22.57 -14.72 -5.62
N VAL A 4 -22.17 -13.88 -6.60
CA VAL A 4 -21.29 -12.73 -6.36
C VAL A 4 -22.03 -11.59 -5.65
N ALA A 5 -23.32 -11.42 -5.91
CA ALA A 5 -24.15 -10.43 -5.22
C ALA A 5 -24.47 -10.86 -3.78
N GLU A 6 -24.67 -12.15 -3.52
CA GLU A 6 -24.88 -12.69 -2.18
C GLU A 6 -23.60 -12.62 -1.33
N ALA A 7 -22.44 -13.00 -1.86
CA ALA A 7 -21.16 -12.85 -1.19
C ALA A 7 -20.82 -11.37 -0.86
N SER A 8 -21.24 -10.43 -1.73
CA SER A 8 -21.08 -8.99 -1.47
C SER A 8 -22.02 -8.47 -0.38
N GLN A 9 -23.24 -9.02 -0.23
CA GLN A 9 -24.17 -8.68 0.84
C GLN A 9 -23.78 -9.30 2.19
N GLU A 10 -23.25 -10.52 2.21
CA GLU A 10 -22.72 -11.15 3.43
C GLU A 10 -21.47 -10.43 3.95
N SER A 11 -20.55 -10.04 3.08
CA SER A 11 -19.38 -9.23 3.44
C SER A 11 -19.76 -7.87 4.06
N LEU A 12 -20.89 -7.28 3.69
CA LEU A 12 -21.41 -6.03 4.26
C LEU A 12 -21.93 -6.19 5.69
N LYS A 13 -22.25 -7.40 6.13
CA LYS A 13 -22.79 -7.69 7.46
C LYS A 13 -21.72 -8.14 8.46
N GLN A 14 -20.54 -8.53 8.00
CA GLN A 14 -19.43 -8.94 8.87
C GLN A 14 -18.97 -7.79 9.75
N ARG A 15 -18.71 -8.09 11.01
CA ARG A 15 -18.17 -7.15 12.01
C ARG A 15 -16.99 -7.76 12.74
N LEU A 16 -16.05 -6.92 13.13
CA LEU A 16 -14.96 -7.31 14.01
C LEU A 16 -15.23 -6.73 15.40
N ASN A 17 -15.43 -7.60 16.39
CA ASN A 17 -15.57 -7.22 17.78
C ASN A 17 -14.17 -7.17 18.41
N VAL A 18 -13.83 -6.02 18.95
CA VAL A 18 -12.57 -5.76 19.64
C VAL A 18 -12.89 -5.44 21.09
N SER A 19 -12.50 -6.34 22.00
CA SER A 19 -12.57 -6.07 23.45
C SER A 19 -11.29 -5.36 23.86
N GLY A 20 -11.41 -4.18 24.46
CA GLY A 20 -10.27 -3.40 24.88
C GLY A 20 -9.80 -3.74 26.29
N GLY A 21 -8.62 -3.21 26.67
CA GLY A 21 -8.04 -3.35 28.00
C GLY A 21 -7.28 -4.63 28.27
N HIS A 22 -6.90 -5.36 27.23
CA HIS A 22 -6.04 -6.54 27.31
C HIS A 22 -4.57 -6.16 27.08
N ASP A 23 -3.69 -6.70 27.92
CA ASP A 23 -2.25 -6.59 27.70
C ASP A 23 -1.84 -7.53 26.59
N LEU A 24 -1.02 -7.02 25.67
CA LEU A 24 -0.47 -7.79 24.56
C LEU A 24 0.95 -8.25 24.92
N ASN A 25 1.33 -9.45 24.49
CA ASN A 25 2.69 -9.98 24.70
C ASN A 25 3.04 -10.98 23.61
N GLY A 26 4.27 -10.92 23.13
CA GLY A 26 4.78 -11.87 22.15
C GLY A 26 5.31 -11.22 20.89
N THR A 27 5.28 -11.97 19.79
CA THR A 27 5.83 -11.56 18.50
C THR A 27 4.73 -11.49 17.44
N LEU A 28 4.63 -10.34 16.79
CA LEU A 28 3.77 -10.13 15.63
C LEU A 28 4.59 -10.31 14.35
N ARG A 29 4.13 -11.23 13.50
CA ARG A 29 4.76 -11.46 12.19
C ARG A 29 4.17 -10.55 11.14
N VAL A 30 5.07 -9.88 10.41
CA VAL A 30 4.75 -8.95 9.31
C VAL A 30 4.71 -9.72 8.00
N SER A 31 3.62 -9.54 7.25
CA SER A 31 3.45 -10.11 5.91
C SER A 31 4.23 -9.32 4.85
N GLY A 32 4.27 -9.86 3.63
CA GLY A 32 4.82 -9.13 2.49
C GLY A 32 4.03 -7.86 2.18
N ALA A 33 4.75 -6.84 1.70
CA ALA A 33 4.17 -5.53 1.42
C ALA A 33 3.17 -5.60 0.27
N LYS A 34 1.90 -5.32 0.57
CA LYS A 34 0.83 -5.27 -0.43
C LYS A 34 1.20 -4.42 -1.64
N ASN A 35 1.65 -3.18 -1.39
CA ASN A 35 1.92 -2.22 -2.44
C ASN A 35 3.09 -2.68 -3.33
N SER A 36 4.09 -3.32 -2.74
CA SER A 36 5.17 -3.95 -3.51
C SER A 36 4.66 -5.16 -4.31
N ALA A 37 3.95 -6.09 -3.67
CA ALA A 37 3.42 -7.28 -4.33
C ALA A 37 2.63 -6.95 -5.60
N LEU A 38 1.73 -5.94 -5.56
CA LEU A 38 0.90 -5.54 -6.69
C LEU A 38 1.73 -5.06 -7.90
N VAL A 39 2.76 -4.27 -7.66
CA VAL A 39 3.60 -3.78 -8.77
C VAL A 39 4.56 -4.85 -9.28
N LEU A 40 5.11 -5.71 -8.40
CA LEU A 40 5.94 -6.84 -8.78
C LEU A 40 5.16 -7.87 -9.61
N MET A 41 3.90 -8.17 -9.23
CA MET A 41 3.00 -9.00 -10.04
C MET A 41 2.79 -8.39 -11.43
N THR A 42 2.58 -7.07 -11.50
CA THR A 42 2.39 -6.37 -12.78
C THR A 42 3.64 -6.39 -13.66
N ALA A 43 4.84 -6.39 -13.07
CA ALA A 43 6.10 -6.51 -13.79
C ALA A 43 6.24 -7.85 -14.56
N SER A 44 5.45 -8.89 -14.22
CA SER A 44 5.41 -10.15 -14.97
C SER A 44 5.03 -9.98 -16.44
N LEU A 45 4.26 -8.94 -16.75
CA LEU A 45 3.90 -8.60 -18.13
C LEU A 45 5.11 -8.27 -19.02
N LEU A 46 6.27 -7.96 -18.43
CA LEU A 46 7.49 -7.57 -19.16
C LEU A 46 8.29 -8.77 -19.71
N SER A 47 8.07 -10.00 -19.21
CA SER A 47 8.79 -11.20 -19.62
C SER A 47 7.86 -12.28 -20.16
N GLN A 48 8.37 -13.14 -21.05
CA GLN A 48 7.68 -14.36 -21.48
C GLN A 48 7.92 -15.54 -20.53
N GLU A 49 8.98 -15.44 -19.71
CA GLU A 49 9.36 -16.48 -18.77
C GLU A 49 8.62 -16.33 -17.44
N THR A 50 8.59 -17.40 -16.68
CA THR A 50 7.93 -17.42 -15.36
C THR A 50 8.65 -16.56 -14.35
N ILE A 51 7.88 -15.75 -13.62
CA ILE A 51 8.32 -15.01 -12.43
C ILE A 51 7.67 -15.67 -11.22
N GLU A 52 8.49 -16.07 -10.25
CA GLU A 52 8.01 -16.61 -8.97
C GLU A 52 8.32 -15.61 -7.85
N LEU A 53 7.26 -15.12 -7.22
CA LEU A 53 7.32 -14.24 -6.06
C LEU A 53 6.96 -15.02 -4.79
N THR A 54 7.67 -14.75 -3.70
CA THR A 54 7.42 -15.34 -2.38
C THR A 54 7.08 -14.24 -1.36
N ASN A 55 6.62 -14.62 -0.18
CA ASN A 55 6.13 -13.68 0.84
C ASN A 55 4.94 -12.83 0.31
N ILE A 56 4.05 -13.44 -0.45
CA ILE A 56 2.83 -12.82 -0.97
C ILE A 56 1.75 -12.84 0.11
N PRO A 57 1.19 -11.69 0.51
CA PRO A 57 0.13 -11.66 1.52
C PRO A 57 -1.20 -12.20 0.98
N ALA A 58 -2.03 -12.75 1.86
CA ALA A 58 -3.37 -13.24 1.53
C ALA A 58 -4.39 -12.09 1.59
N LEU A 59 -4.47 -11.28 0.54
CA LEU A 59 -5.28 -10.07 0.46
C LEU A 59 -6.20 -10.06 -0.76
N THR A 60 -7.39 -9.49 -0.62
CA THR A 60 -8.33 -9.35 -1.75
C THR A 60 -7.80 -8.48 -2.89
N ASP A 61 -6.89 -7.54 -2.62
CA ASP A 61 -6.22 -6.76 -3.67
C ASP A 61 -5.26 -7.64 -4.51
N ILE A 62 -4.64 -8.67 -3.92
CA ILE A 62 -3.80 -9.65 -4.64
C ILE A 62 -4.66 -10.54 -5.54
N ASP A 63 -5.83 -10.98 -5.04
CA ASP A 63 -6.79 -11.75 -5.85
C ASP A 63 -7.30 -10.92 -7.03
N GLY A 64 -7.60 -9.65 -6.79
CA GLY A 64 -8.01 -8.70 -7.84
C GLY A 64 -6.93 -8.48 -8.89
N MET A 65 -5.65 -8.37 -8.49
CA MET A 65 -4.54 -8.24 -9.44
C MET A 65 -4.33 -9.54 -10.23
N SER A 66 -4.46 -10.70 -9.59
CA SER A 66 -4.41 -12.00 -10.27
C SER A 66 -5.46 -12.08 -11.38
N ALA A 67 -6.71 -11.73 -11.09
CA ALA A 67 -7.78 -11.72 -12.08
C ALA A 67 -7.53 -10.74 -13.24
N ILE A 68 -6.92 -9.58 -12.97
CA ILE A 68 -6.52 -8.62 -14.01
C ILE A 68 -5.45 -9.24 -14.91
N LEU A 69 -4.42 -9.85 -14.35
CA LEU A 69 -3.34 -10.47 -15.09
C LEU A 69 -3.84 -11.67 -15.91
N GLU A 70 -4.70 -12.51 -15.34
CA GLU A 70 -5.36 -13.61 -16.07
C GLU A 70 -6.17 -13.12 -17.26
N SER A 71 -6.89 -12.00 -17.12
CA SER A 71 -7.65 -11.38 -18.20
C SER A 71 -6.77 -10.88 -19.36
N LEU A 72 -5.50 -10.65 -19.10
CA LEU A 72 -4.48 -10.26 -20.09
C LEU A 72 -3.74 -11.47 -20.68
N GLY A 73 -4.03 -12.70 -20.23
CA GLY A 73 -3.42 -13.93 -20.70
C GLY A 73 -2.25 -14.44 -19.86
N VAL A 74 -2.01 -13.87 -18.68
CA VAL A 74 -1.01 -14.39 -17.75
C VAL A 74 -1.54 -15.65 -17.07
N GLN A 75 -0.75 -16.71 -17.08
CA GLN A 75 -1.02 -17.90 -16.26
C GLN A 75 -0.62 -17.59 -14.81
N VAL A 76 -1.57 -17.72 -13.90
CA VAL A 76 -1.38 -17.44 -12.47
C VAL A 76 -1.52 -18.75 -11.70
N ASP A 77 -0.47 -19.17 -11.00
CA ASP A 77 -0.47 -20.31 -10.08
C ASP A 77 -0.11 -19.83 -8.69
N ARG A 78 -1.06 -19.93 -7.74
CA ARG A 78 -0.92 -19.45 -6.38
C ARG A 78 -0.94 -20.60 -5.38
N ALA A 79 0.05 -20.63 -4.51
CA ALA A 79 0.18 -21.62 -3.44
C ALA A 79 0.67 -20.95 -2.13
N SER A 80 -0.21 -20.84 -1.15
CA SER A 80 0.10 -20.21 0.15
C SER A 80 0.67 -18.78 -0.02
N ASP A 81 1.92 -18.57 0.37
CA ASP A 81 2.64 -17.29 0.32
C ASP A 81 3.44 -17.09 -0.97
N ARG A 82 3.17 -17.89 -2.02
CA ARG A 82 3.87 -17.87 -3.31
C ARG A 82 2.91 -17.66 -4.45
N ILE A 83 3.40 -16.99 -5.49
CA ILE A 83 2.69 -16.85 -6.75
C ILE A 83 3.67 -17.01 -7.92
N ARG A 84 3.28 -17.81 -8.91
CA ARG A 84 3.97 -17.96 -10.20
C ARG A 84 3.15 -17.30 -11.29
N LEU A 85 3.80 -16.47 -12.08
CA LEU A 85 3.19 -15.65 -13.11
C LEU A 85 3.93 -15.91 -14.43
N THR A 86 3.23 -16.48 -15.42
CA THR A 86 3.82 -16.77 -16.73
C THR A 86 3.03 -16.03 -17.79
N ALA A 87 3.66 -15.04 -18.42
CA ALA A 87 3.07 -14.22 -19.47
C ALA A 87 3.68 -14.57 -20.85
N SER A 88 3.73 -15.85 -21.22
CA SER A 88 4.31 -16.31 -22.49
C SER A 88 3.62 -15.66 -23.69
N GLU A 89 2.29 -15.67 -23.72
CA GLU A 89 1.47 -15.02 -24.74
C GLU A 89 0.40 -14.16 -24.07
N LEU A 90 0.39 -12.88 -24.40
CA LEU A 90 -0.63 -11.96 -23.91
C LEU A 90 -1.82 -11.97 -24.87
N SER A 91 -3.02 -12.24 -24.37
CA SER A 91 -4.25 -12.30 -25.14
C SER A 91 -4.88 -10.94 -25.42
N GLY A 92 -4.35 -9.87 -24.81
CA GLY A 92 -4.87 -8.52 -24.98
C GLY A 92 -4.00 -7.45 -24.33
N SER A 93 -4.32 -6.21 -24.64
CA SER A 93 -3.69 -5.00 -24.08
C SER A 93 -4.68 -4.14 -23.29
N ALA A 94 -5.85 -4.70 -22.96
CA ALA A 94 -6.96 -3.99 -22.33
C ALA A 94 -7.61 -4.85 -21.23
N PRO A 95 -7.32 -4.59 -19.94
CA PRO A 95 -8.03 -5.26 -18.86
C PRO A 95 -9.50 -4.79 -18.78
N PRO A 96 -10.44 -5.67 -18.35
CA PRO A 96 -11.85 -5.34 -18.20
C PRO A 96 -12.11 -4.16 -17.25
N TYR A 97 -13.07 -3.30 -17.60
CA TYR A 97 -13.42 -2.11 -16.82
C TYR A 97 -13.79 -2.43 -15.38
N GLU A 98 -14.57 -3.50 -15.16
CA GLU A 98 -15.07 -3.89 -13.85
C GLU A 98 -13.92 -4.25 -12.89
N LEU A 99 -12.90 -4.94 -13.40
CA LEU A 99 -11.70 -5.29 -12.62
C LEU A 99 -10.84 -4.05 -12.32
N VAL A 100 -10.65 -3.17 -13.32
CA VAL A 100 -9.87 -1.94 -13.16
C VAL A 100 -10.52 -0.98 -12.17
N ASN A 101 -11.84 -0.86 -12.20
CA ASN A 101 -12.57 0.03 -11.30
C ASN A 101 -12.51 -0.42 -9.82
N SER A 102 -12.35 -1.71 -9.57
CA SER A 102 -12.24 -2.28 -8.23
C SER A 102 -10.85 -2.11 -7.60
N LEU A 103 -9.80 -2.08 -8.42
CA LEU A 103 -8.42 -2.05 -7.98
C LEU A 103 -7.61 -0.97 -8.73
N ARG A 104 -7.28 0.12 -8.04
CA ARG A 104 -6.54 1.24 -8.65
C ARG A 104 -5.16 0.83 -9.20
N ALA A 105 -4.47 -0.13 -8.55
CA ALA A 105 -3.18 -0.66 -8.98
C ALA A 105 -3.22 -1.30 -10.38
N SER A 106 -4.40 -1.62 -10.90
CA SER A 106 -4.58 -2.10 -12.28
C SER A 106 -3.99 -1.16 -13.33
N PHE A 107 -3.94 0.16 -13.04
CA PHE A 107 -3.38 1.14 -13.95
C PHE A 107 -1.87 0.96 -14.19
N PHE A 108 -1.17 0.28 -13.28
CA PHE A 108 0.25 -0.06 -13.48
C PHE A 108 0.49 -0.87 -14.77
N SER A 109 -0.51 -1.65 -15.21
CA SER A 109 -0.39 -2.48 -16.41
C SER A 109 -0.09 -1.70 -17.70
N ILE A 110 -0.42 -0.40 -17.74
CA ILE A 110 -0.18 0.43 -18.93
C ILE A 110 1.31 0.51 -19.29
N GLY A 111 2.21 0.61 -18.28
CA GLY A 111 3.65 0.68 -18.49
C GLY A 111 4.24 -0.55 -19.18
N PRO A 112 4.11 -1.75 -18.57
CA PRO A 112 4.66 -2.97 -19.14
C PRO A 112 3.95 -3.42 -20.42
N LEU A 113 2.64 -3.23 -20.57
CA LEU A 113 1.94 -3.51 -21.83
C LEU A 113 2.47 -2.64 -22.97
N LEU A 114 2.63 -1.34 -22.73
CA LEU A 114 3.19 -0.44 -23.73
C LEU A 114 4.65 -0.79 -24.05
N GLY A 115 5.46 -1.08 -23.03
CA GLY A 115 6.87 -1.45 -23.22
C GLY A 115 7.06 -2.73 -24.01
N ARG A 116 6.21 -3.75 -23.77
CA ARG A 116 6.33 -5.08 -24.41
C ARG A 116 5.57 -5.20 -25.71
N LEU A 117 4.33 -4.70 -25.79
CA LEU A 117 3.46 -4.86 -26.96
C LEU A 117 3.49 -3.64 -27.89
N GLY A 118 4.05 -2.52 -27.47
CA GLY A 118 3.99 -1.25 -28.20
C GLY A 118 2.64 -0.55 -28.15
N HIS A 119 1.65 -1.11 -27.46
CA HIS A 119 0.33 -0.51 -27.27
C HIS A 119 -0.32 -1.01 -25.97
N ALA A 120 -1.14 -0.14 -25.36
CA ALA A 120 -1.92 -0.46 -24.19
C ALA A 120 -3.21 0.36 -24.17
N ARG A 121 -4.28 -0.21 -23.63
CA ARG A 121 -5.57 0.45 -23.45
C ARG A 121 -6.12 0.13 -22.07
N VAL A 122 -6.00 1.07 -21.15
CA VAL A 122 -6.36 0.85 -19.73
C VAL A 122 -7.40 1.87 -19.30
N PRO A 123 -8.54 1.45 -18.74
CA PRO A 123 -9.51 2.36 -18.14
C PRO A 123 -8.87 3.23 -17.06
N LEU A 124 -9.32 4.48 -16.92
CA LEU A 124 -8.96 5.30 -15.78
C LEU A 124 -9.44 4.62 -14.50
N PRO A 125 -8.59 4.55 -13.47
CA PRO A 125 -9.00 3.96 -12.21
C PRO A 125 -10.13 4.79 -11.58
N GLY A 126 -11.10 4.14 -10.97
CA GLY A 126 -12.22 4.78 -10.29
C GLY A 126 -11.77 5.77 -9.22
N GLY A 127 -12.66 6.66 -8.82
CA GLY A 127 -12.43 7.66 -7.79
C GLY A 127 -12.00 7.02 -6.46
N CYS A 128 -11.13 7.68 -5.73
CA CYS A 128 -10.70 7.25 -4.41
C CYS A 128 -11.35 8.12 -3.34
N ARG A 129 -11.89 7.49 -2.27
CA ARG A 129 -12.55 8.21 -1.17
C ARG A 129 -11.62 9.15 -0.42
N ILE A 130 -10.31 8.85 -0.41
CA ILE A 130 -9.30 9.62 0.34
C ILE A 130 -8.79 10.86 -0.41
N GLY A 131 -9.10 11.02 -1.72
CA GLY A 131 -8.71 12.19 -2.49
C GLY A 131 -8.53 11.94 -3.98
N ALA A 132 -8.32 13.01 -4.74
CA ALA A 132 -7.98 12.94 -6.15
C ALA A 132 -6.59 12.33 -6.33
N ARG A 133 -6.48 11.40 -7.26
CA ARG A 133 -5.22 10.70 -7.58
C ARG A 133 -5.07 10.67 -9.11
N PRO A 134 -4.80 11.83 -9.73
CA PRO A 134 -4.74 11.96 -11.18
C PRO A 134 -3.61 11.12 -11.76
N VAL A 135 -3.78 10.65 -13.00
CA VAL A 135 -2.76 9.89 -13.74
C VAL A 135 -1.89 10.80 -14.63
N VAL A 136 -1.87 12.10 -14.37
CA VAL A 136 -1.17 13.10 -15.22
C VAL A 136 0.33 12.79 -15.29
N GLU A 137 0.98 12.49 -14.18
CA GLU A 137 2.41 12.18 -14.15
C GLU A 137 2.74 10.89 -14.91
N HIS A 138 1.85 9.87 -14.84
CA HIS A 138 2.01 8.65 -15.63
C HIS A 138 1.98 8.98 -17.14
N ILE A 139 0.98 9.75 -17.58
CA ILE A 139 0.83 10.16 -18.99
C ILE A 139 2.00 11.01 -19.43
N ARG A 140 2.46 11.94 -18.59
CA ARG A 140 3.64 12.77 -18.87
C ARG A 140 4.88 11.92 -19.16
N GLY A 141 5.17 10.97 -18.28
CA GLY A 141 6.32 10.08 -18.45
C GLY A 141 6.22 9.21 -19.69
N LEU A 142 5.06 8.61 -19.98
CA LEU A 142 4.85 7.83 -21.19
C LEU A 142 5.02 8.67 -22.47
N LYS A 143 4.50 9.91 -22.50
CA LYS A 143 4.71 10.84 -23.61
C LYS A 143 6.17 11.24 -23.77
N ALA A 144 6.89 11.45 -22.68
CA ALA A 144 8.33 11.76 -22.72
C ALA A 144 9.14 10.60 -23.33
N LEU A 145 8.76 9.34 -23.06
CA LEU A 145 9.32 8.13 -23.68
C LEU A 145 8.92 7.99 -25.17
N GLY A 146 8.17 8.94 -25.73
CA GLY A 146 7.77 8.99 -27.13
C GLY A 146 6.46 8.29 -27.45
N ALA A 147 5.66 7.92 -26.46
CA ALA A 147 4.33 7.35 -26.71
C ALA A 147 3.32 8.40 -27.18
N ILE A 148 2.42 8.00 -28.08
CA ILE A 148 1.18 8.73 -28.37
C ILE A 148 0.16 8.30 -27.31
N VAL A 149 -0.32 9.22 -26.48
CA VAL A 149 -1.27 8.93 -25.41
C VAL A 149 -2.52 9.79 -25.58
N ASN A 150 -3.68 9.15 -25.68
CA ASN A 150 -5.00 9.76 -25.73
C ASN A 150 -5.84 9.33 -24.52
N VAL A 151 -6.70 10.21 -24.05
CA VAL A 151 -7.66 9.94 -22.97
C VAL A 151 -9.05 10.27 -23.49
N GLU A 152 -9.84 9.25 -23.75
CA GLU A 152 -11.18 9.37 -24.29
C GLU A 152 -12.13 8.40 -23.59
N HIS A 153 -13.34 8.82 -23.31
CA HIS A 153 -14.38 8.00 -22.69
C HIS A 153 -13.93 7.27 -21.40
N GLY A 154 -13.05 7.90 -20.60
CA GLY A 154 -12.52 7.31 -19.38
C GLY A 154 -11.48 6.21 -19.60
N ILE A 155 -10.91 6.11 -20.79
CA ILE A 155 -9.89 5.14 -21.17
C ILE A 155 -8.62 5.86 -21.61
N VAL A 156 -7.48 5.41 -21.09
CA VAL A 156 -6.15 5.84 -21.56
C VAL A 156 -5.69 4.83 -22.61
N THR A 157 -5.44 5.33 -23.82
CA THR A 157 -4.84 4.57 -24.92
C THR A 157 -3.43 5.09 -25.16
N ALA A 158 -2.43 4.21 -25.09
CA ALA A 158 -1.04 4.54 -25.33
C ALA A 158 -0.48 3.65 -26.45
N SER A 159 0.32 4.22 -27.36
CA SER A 159 0.96 3.45 -28.44
C SER A 159 2.32 4.03 -28.81
N VAL A 160 3.20 3.16 -29.26
CA VAL A 160 4.47 3.54 -29.88
C VAL A 160 4.19 4.04 -31.31
N PRO A 161 4.70 5.23 -31.72
CA PRO A 161 4.35 5.83 -32.99
C PRO A 161 4.98 5.14 -34.19
N GLY A 162 4.20 5.01 -35.28
CA GLY A 162 4.65 4.66 -36.62
C GLY A 162 5.35 3.31 -36.74
N SER A 163 6.52 3.30 -37.39
CA SER A 163 7.32 2.09 -37.63
C SER A 163 8.24 1.71 -36.46
N LYS A 164 8.28 2.49 -35.39
CA LYS A 164 9.06 2.17 -34.18
C LYS A 164 8.45 0.95 -33.50
N LYS A 165 9.32 0.06 -33.03
CA LYS A 165 8.89 -1.12 -32.26
C LYS A 165 8.97 -0.93 -30.76
N ARG A 166 9.74 0.05 -30.30
CA ARG A 166 10.06 0.32 -28.89
C ARG A 166 9.92 1.81 -28.57
N LEU A 167 9.68 2.10 -27.31
CA LEU A 167 9.81 3.46 -26.75
C LEU A 167 11.25 3.94 -26.86
N SER A 168 11.48 5.23 -26.73
CA SER A 168 12.82 5.85 -26.76
C SER A 168 13.18 6.35 -25.36
N GLY A 169 14.41 6.16 -24.95
CA GLY A 169 14.93 6.73 -23.71
C GLY A 169 14.78 8.25 -23.65
N ALA A 170 14.52 8.79 -22.47
CA ALA A 170 14.22 10.21 -22.27
C ALA A 170 14.62 10.71 -20.88
N GLN A 171 14.83 12.02 -20.78
CA GLN A 171 14.87 12.69 -19.50
C GLN A 171 13.45 13.11 -19.08
N ILE A 172 13.04 12.66 -17.91
CA ILE A 172 11.66 12.81 -17.39
C ILE A 172 11.74 13.49 -16.02
N VAL A 173 11.12 14.65 -15.89
CA VAL A 173 11.03 15.37 -14.62
C VAL A 173 9.58 15.29 -14.14
N LEU A 174 9.35 14.72 -12.96
CA LEU A 174 8.03 14.68 -12.34
C LEU A 174 7.78 15.97 -11.54
N ASP A 175 6.58 16.53 -11.62
CA ASP A 175 6.22 17.73 -10.85
C ASP A 175 6.12 17.42 -9.36
N CYS A 176 5.76 16.16 -9.01
CA CYS A 176 5.75 15.66 -7.65
C CYS A 176 6.22 14.20 -7.61
N PRO A 177 6.82 13.75 -6.49
CA PRO A 177 7.25 12.35 -6.34
C PRO A 177 6.02 11.45 -6.25
N SER A 178 5.59 10.94 -7.40
CA SER A 178 4.44 10.02 -7.52
C SER A 178 4.92 8.58 -7.61
N VAL A 179 4.57 7.75 -6.61
CA VAL A 179 4.92 6.32 -6.57
C VAL A 179 4.43 5.62 -7.84
N GLY A 180 3.13 5.70 -8.12
CA GLY A 180 2.57 4.98 -9.26
C GLY A 180 3.09 5.46 -10.61
N ALA A 181 3.38 6.77 -10.77
CA ALA A 181 3.97 7.28 -12.00
C ALA A 181 5.42 6.78 -12.15
N THR A 182 6.22 6.84 -11.09
CA THR A 182 7.61 6.34 -11.09
C THR A 182 7.65 4.87 -11.49
N GLU A 183 6.80 4.02 -10.88
CA GLU A 183 6.72 2.59 -11.16
C GLU A 183 6.26 2.31 -12.59
N THR A 184 5.23 3.02 -13.07
CA THR A 184 4.73 2.87 -14.45
C THR A 184 5.79 3.25 -15.48
N ILE A 185 6.47 4.38 -15.28
CA ILE A 185 7.51 4.87 -16.18
C ILE A 185 8.72 3.93 -16.15
N LEU A 186 9.12 3.47 -14.98
CA LEU A 186 10.20 2.50 -14.80
C LEU A 186 9.94 1.22 -15.61
N MET A 187 8.74 0.63 -15.47
CA MET A 187 8.36 -0.57 -16.21
C MET A 187 8.28 -0.34 -17.73
N ALA A 188 7.87 0.84 -18.19
CA ALA A 188 7.87 1.18 -19.60
C ALA A 188 9.29 1.40 -20.16
N ALA A 189 10.17 2.02 -19.37
CA ALA A 189 11.51 2.43 -19.78
C ALA A 189 12.52 1.27 -19.86
N VAL A 190 12.35 0.20 -19.08
CA VAL A 190 13.29 -0.94 -19.08
C VAL A 190 13.41 -1.65 -20.44
N LEU A 191 12.38 -1.54 -21.28
CA LEU A 191 12.39 -2.05 -22.64
C LEU A 191 12.53 -0.93 -23.71
N ALA A 192 12.73 0.33 -23.34
CA ALA A 192 12.93 1.43 -24.28
C ALA A 192 14.32 1.38 -24.94
N GLU A 193 14.49 2.04 -26.08
CA GLU A 193 15.80 2.18 -26.73
C GLU A 193 16.59 3.33 -26.08
N GLY A 194 17.83 3.06 -25.64
CA GLY A 194 18.73 4.05 -25.06
C GLY A 194 18.57 4.20 -23.55
N VAL A 195 18.85 5.39 -23.02
CA VAL A 195 18.88 5.67 -21.58
C VAL A 195 17.72 6.59 -21.20
N SER A 196 17.01 6.23 -20.14
CA SER A 196 16.01 7.08 -19.51
C SER A 196 16.48 7.55 -18.14
N LYS A 197 16.09 8.75 -17.76
CA LYS A 197 16.35 9.32 -16.45
C LYS A 197 15.07 9.90 -15.86
N ILE A 198 14.67 9.42 -14.70
CA ILE A 198 13.52 9.95 -13.96
C ILE A 198 14.06 10.84 -12.84
N GLU A 199 13.77 12.13 -12.89
CA GLU A 199 14.08 13.10 -11.85
C GLU A 199 12.86 13.42 -11.00
N ASN A 200 13.06 13.75 -9.73
CA ASN A 200 12.02 13.86 -8.72
C ASN A 200 11.18 12.58 -8.59
N ALA A 201 11.85 11.43 -8.73
CA ALA A 201 11.25 10.11 -8.58
C ALA A 201 10.78 9.87 -7.15
N ALA A 202 9.75 9.04 -6.98
CA ALA A 202 9.36 8.54 -5.68
C ALA A 202 10.46 7.62 -5.10
N GLN A 203 10.70 7.74 -3.79
CA GLN A 203 11.81 7.06 -3.10
C GLN A 203 11.32 5.91 -2.21
N GLU A 204 10.03 5.61 -2.26
CA GLU A 204 9.41 4.57 -1.45
C GLU A 204 10.10 3.21 -1.64
N PRO A 205 10.22 2.41 -0.56
CA PRO A 205 10.84 1.08 -0.62
C PRO A 205 10.24 0.16 -1.68
N GLU A 206 8.97 0.32 -2.00
CA GLU A 206 8.26 -0.42 -3.03
C GLU A 206 8.81 -0.15 -4.44
N VAL A 207 9.23 1.10 -4.71
CA VAL A 207 9.90 1.49 -5.97
C VAL A 207 11.27 0.84 -6.08
N GLN A 208 12.01 0.81 -4.96
CA GLN A 208 13.32 0.15 -4.91
C GLN A 208 13.18 -1.37 -5.10
N ASP A 209 12.15 -1.98 -4.49
CA ASP A 209 11.86 -3.41 -4.63
C ASP A 209 11.52 -3.77 -6.08
N LEU A 210 10.71 -2.95 -6.77
CA LEU A 210 10.46 -3.09 -8.20
C LEU A 210 11.77 -3.04 -9.02
N ALA A 211 12.63 -2.05 -8.77
CA ALA A 211 13.89 -1.93 -9.46
C ALA A 211 14.82 -3.13 -9.23
N ASN A 212 14.83 -3.68 -8.02
CA ASN A 212 15.58 -4.88 -7.66
C ASN A 212 15.07 -6.12 -8.39
N LEU A 213 13.73 -6.31 -8.46
CA LEU A 213 13.11 -7.39 -9.26
C LEU A 213 13.50 -7.26 -10.73
N LEU A 214 13.32 -6.06 -11.31
CA LEU A 214 13.65 -5.81 -12.73
C LEU A 214 15.13 -6.08 -13.02
N ASN A 215 16.03 -5.69 -12.13
CA ASN A 215 17.48 -5.99 -12.27
C ASN A 215 17.75 -7.50 -12.17
N THR A 216 17.04 -8.23 -11.30
CA THR A 216 17.10 -9.71 -11.24
C THR A 216 16.63 -10.33 -12.55
N MET A 217 15.64 -9.72 -13.21
CA MET A 217 15.16 -10.12 -14.53
C MET A 217 16.11 -9.72 -15.69
N GLY A 218 17.19 -8.98 -15.42
CA GLY A 218 18.17 -8.56 -16.40
C GLY A 218 18.05 -7.12 -16.89
N ALA A 219 17.23 -6.29 -16.25
CA ALA A 219 17.21 -4.86 -16.49
C ALA A 219 18.49 -4.18 -15.95
N ARG A 220 18.67 -2.91 -16.29
CA ARG A 220 19.78 -2.07 -15.85
C ARG A 220 19.23 -0.78 -15.24
N VAL A 221 18.81 -0.87 -13.98
CA VAL A 221 18.22 0.24 -13.21
C VAL A 221 19.16 0.61 -12.08
N THR A 222 19.47 1.90 -11.94
CA THR A 222 20.28 2.44 -10.85
C THR A 222 19.62 3.67 -10.24
N GLY A 223 19.93 3.96 -8.96
CA GLY A 223 19.44 5.14 -8.25
C GLY A 223 18.05 5.00 -7.66
N ALA A 224 17.37 3.84 -7.78
CA ALA A 224 16.10 3.60 -7.11
C ALA A 224 16.23 3.70 -5.58
N GLY A 225 15.24 4.31 -4.91
CA GLY A 225 15.33 4.72 -3.51
C GLY A 225 15.90 6.12 -3.31
N GLY A 226 16.45 6.74 -4.36
CA GLY A 226 16.84 8.15 -4.42
C GLY A 226 15.95 8.96 -5.35
N PRO A 227 16.12 10.30 -5.40
CA PRO A 227 15.27 11.19 -6.19
C PRO A 227 15.52 11.12 -7.70
N VAL A 228 16.56 10.38 -8.12
CA VAL A 228 16.94 10.22 -9.53
C VAL A 228 17.16 8.77 -9.84
N ILE A 229 16.40 8.24 -10.81
CA ILE A 229 16.53 6.86 -11.30
C ILE A 229 17.01 6.88 -12.74
N THR A 230 18.06 6.11 -13.02
CA THR A 230 18.59 5.93 -14.38
C THR A 230 18.31 4.52 -14.86
N ILE A 231 17.77 4.38 -16.08
CA ILE A 231 17.39 3.13 -16.70
C ILE A 231 18.06 3.03 -18.06
N GLU A 232 18.91 2.04 -18.24
CA GLU A 232 19.41 1.66 -19.56
C GLU A 232 18.52 0.56 -20.12
N GLY A 233 17.84 0.84 -21.21
CA GLY A 233 16.87 -0.09 -21.79
C GLY A 233 17.52 -1.33 -22.37
N VAL A 234 16.86 -2.48 -22.21
CA VAL A 234 17.31 -3.78 -22.72
C VAL A 234 16.34 -4.32 -23.78
N GLU A 235 16.75 -5.29 -24.57
CA GLU A 235 15.90 -5.87 -25.62
C GLU A 235 14.82 -6.78 -25.05
N GLN A 236 15.16 -7.54 -23.99
CA GLN A 236 14.25 -8.48 -23.33
C GLN A 236 14.62 -8.66 -21.86
N LEU A 237 13.64 -9.06 -21.08
CA LEU A 237 13.80 -9.47 -19.69
C LEU A 237 13.54 -10.97 -19.56
N ARG A 238 14.22 -11.58 -18.58
CA ARG A 238 14.10 -13.01 -18.24
C ARG A 238 13.10 -13.21 -17.10
N GLY A 239 12.77 -14.45 -16.82
CA GLY A 239 12.10 -14.84 -15.60
C GLY A 239 13.00 -14.75 -14.37
N CYS A 240 12.41 -14.91 -13.20
CA CYS A 240 13.15 -15.10 -11.96
C CYS A 240 12.41 -16.07 -11.04
N SER A 241 13.15 -16.74 -10.17
CA SER A 241 12.61 -17.67 -9.19
C SER A 241 12.84 -17.18 -7.76
N ASN A 242 11.87 -17.47 -6.88
CA ASN A 242 11.97 -17.21 -5.45
C ASN A 242 12.31 -15.75 -5.07
N TYR A 243 11.77 -14.75 -5.78
CA TYR A 243 11.98 -13.36 -5.40
C TYR A 243 11.08 -13.00 -4.19
N PRO A 244 11.66 -12.64 -3.04
CA PRO A 244 10.88 -12.33 -1.85
C PRO A 244 10.38 -10.88 -1.90
N VAL A 245 9.07 -10.70 -1.77
CA VAL A 245 8.48 -9.38 -1.53
C VAL A 245 8.97 -8.83 -0.19
N ILE A 246 9.32 -7.56 -0.14
CA ILE A 246 9.75 -6.91 1.12
C ILE A 246 8.65 -6.95 2.18
N PRO A 247 8.98 -6.97 3.49
CA PRO A 247 7.98 -6.88 4.56
C PRO A 247 7.19 -5.57 4.50
N ASP A 248 5.89 -5.63 4.82
CA ASP A 248 5.02 -4.46 4.80
C ASP A 248 5.33 -3.50 5.95
N ARG A 249 5.97 -2.37 5.62
CA ARG A 249 6.29 -1.30 6.58
C ARG A 249 5.04 -0.65 7.19
N ILE A 250 3.92 -0.69 6.51
CA ILE A 250 2.67 -0.10 7.02
C ILE A 250 2.00 -1.06 8.01
N GLU A 251 1.98 -2.36 7.74
CA GLU A 251 1.54 -3.36 8.70
C GLU A 251 2.45 -3.34 9.95
N ALA A 252 3.77 -3.33 9.76
CA ALA A 252 4.74 -3.23 10.86
C ALA A 252 4.51 -1.99 11.72
N GLY A 253 4.35 -0.81 11.11
CA GLY A 253 4.04 0.43 11.81
C GLY A 253 2.73 0.38 12.57
N THR A 254 1.70 -0.27 12.00
CA THR A 254 0.41 -0.49 12.67
C THR A 254 0.57 -1.36 13.91
N PHE A 255 1.38 -2.43 13.85
CA PHE A 255 1.67 -3.30 15.01
C PHE A 255 2.46 -2.58 16.11
N LEU A 256 3.44 -1.75 15.73
CA LEU A 256 4.16 -0.91 16.70
C LEU A 256 3.20 0.07 17.41
N MET A 257 2.23 0.61 16.68
CA MET A 257 1.20 1.47 17.27
C MET A 257 0.20 0.68 18.11
N ALA A 258 -0.10 -0.59 17.78
CA ALA A 258 -0.91 -1.47 18.64
C ALA A 258 -0.24 -1.68 20.00
N ALA A 259 1.07 -1.93 20.01
CA ALA A 259 1.87 -2.01 21.23
C ALA A 259 1.81 -0.70 22.05
N ALA A 260 2.02 0.44 21.38
CA ALA A 260 2.05 1.74 22.02
C ALA A 260 0.69 2.11 22.64
N ILE A 261 -0.42 1.91 21.93
CA ILE A 261 -1.76 2.29 22.40
C ILE A 261 -2.26 1.41 23.55
N THR A 262 -1.88 0.12 23.56
CA THR A 262 -2.19 -0.83 24.65
C THR A 262 -1.19 -0.81 25.81
N ARG A 263 -0.13 0.03 25.71
CA ARG A 263 0.96 0.07 26.70
C ARG A 263 1.67 -1.27 26.90
N SER A 264 1.74 -2.08 25.86
CA SER A 264 2.24 -3.45 25.86
C SER A 264 3.59 -3.57 25.20
N GLN A 265 4.46 -4.46 25.69
CA GLN A 265 5.72 -4.78 25.04
C GLN A 265 5.49 -5.82 23.94
N LEU A 266 5.90 -5.53 22.70
CA LEU A 266 5.80 -6.46 21.57
C LEU A 266 7.09 -6.50 20.75
N VAL A 267 7.31 -7.65 20.12
CA VAL A 267 8.30 -7.81 19.05
C VAL A 267 7.57 -7.82 17.70
N VAL A 268 8.07 -7.06 16.74
CA VAL A 268 7.52 -6.98 15.37
C VAL A 268 8.59 -7.42 14.39
N GLU A 269 8.33 -8.50 13.63
CA GLU A 269 9.28 -9.10 12.68
C GLU A 269 8.57 -9.90 11.56
N PRO A 270 9.20 -10.13 10.38
CA PRO A 270 10.42 -9.47 9.94
C PRO A 270 10.14 -8.01 9.52
N VAL A 271 11.09 -7.12 9.72
CA VAL A 271 11.03 -5.73 9.27
C VAL A 271 12.32 -5.33 8.55
N VAL A 272 12.27 -4.23 7.80
CA VAL A 272 13.44 -3.47 7.36
C VAL A 272 13.39 -2.15 8.12
N PRO A 273 14.21 -1.97 9.18
CA PRO A 273 14.08 -0.83 10.09
C PRO A 273 14.22 0.54 9.39
N GLU A 274 15.02 0.61 8.33
CA GLU A 274 15.23 1.80 7.52
C GLU A 274 13.93 2.27 6.84
N HIS A 275 13.03 1.34 6.50
CA HIS A 275 11.72 1.64 5.93
C HIS A 275 10.73 2.26 6.94
N LEU A 276 11.07 2.18 8.24
CA LEU A 276 10.25 2.64 9.37
C LEU A 276 10.86 3.84 10.11
N SER A 277 11.97 4.41 9.64
CA SER A 277 12.76 5.39 10.38
C SER A 277 11.94 6.55 10.93
N ALA A 278 11.08 7.17 10.11
CA ALA A 278 10.21 8.27 10.55
C ALA A 278 9.19 7.83 11.61
N VAL A 279 8.65 6.61 11.49
CA VAL A 279 7.67 6.05 12.43
C VAL A 279 8.34 5.70 13.76
N ILE A 280 9.49 5.02 13.71
CA ILE A 280 10.29 4.67 14.89
C ILE A 280 10.67 5.93 15.66
N GLN A 281 11.12 6.99 14.94
CA GLN A 281 11.46 8.25 15.60
C GLN A 281 10.25 8.87 16.30
N LYS A 282 9.08 8.92 15.65
CA LYS A 282 7.87 9.46 16.27
C LYS A 282 7.38 8.64 17.47
N LEU A 283 7.53 7.33 17.44
CA LEU A 283 7.22 6.48 18.59
C LEU A 283 8.20 6.69 19.76
N ARG A 284 9.49 6.92 19.48
CA ARG A 284 10.47 7.32 20.49
C ARG A 284 10.13 8.70 21.10
N ASP A 285 9.78 9.66 20.23
CA ASP A 285 9.34 11.00 20.67
C ASP A 285 8.08 10.93 21.56
N CYS A 286 7.21 9.94 21.32
CA CYS A 286 6.02 9.67 22.16
C CYS A 286 6.34 9.04 23.52
N GLY A 287 7.60 8.61 23.79
CA GLY A 287 7.98 7.96 25.03
C GLY A 287 8.10 6.44 24.96
N CYS A 288 8.18 5.86 23.74
CA CYS A 288 8.47 4.43 23.57
C CYS A 288 9.98 4.17 23.52
N SER A 289 10.46 3.16 24.26
CA SER A 289 11.77 2.56 24.01
C SER A 289 11.67 1.60 22.83
N ILE A 290 12.60 1.71 21.88
CA ILE A 290 12.62 0.88 20.69
C ILE A 290 14.02 0.33 20.48
N ASP A 291 14.14 -0.99 20.59
CA ASP A 291 15.35 -1.75 20.33
C ASP A 291 15.26 -2.47 18.99
N ILE A 292 16.33 -2.36 18.19
CA ILE A 292 16.40 -2.95 16.85
C ILE A 292 17.49 -4.00 16.84
N THR A 293 17.12 -5.24 16.51
CA THR A 293 18.06 -6.36 16.39
C THR A 293 17.84 -7.07 15.04
N GLY A 294 18.72 -6.81 14.08
CA GLY A 294 18.61 -7.33 12.73
C GLY A 294 17.29 -6.92 12.06
N ARG A 295 16.40 -7.88 11.84
CA ARG A 295 15.08 -7.66 11.21
C ARG A 295 13.93 -7.70 12.23
N SER A 296 14.21 -7.51 13.50
CA SER A 296 13.20 -7.46 14.57
C SER A 296 13.24 -6.11 15.28
N VAL A 297 12.08 -5.56 15.58
CA VAL A 297 11.91 -4.34 16.37
C VAL A 297 11.14 -4.69 17.64
N THR A 298 11.75 -4.46 18.79
CA THR A 298 11.09 -4.56 20.09
C THR A 298 10.67 -3.19 20.55
N ILE A 299 9.38 -3.02 20.83
CA ILE A 299 8.83 -1.78 21.38
C ILE A 299 8.40 -2.00 22.84
N THR A 300 8.83 -1.10 23.73
CA THR A 300 8.45 -1.07 25.13
C THR A 300 7.90 0.34 25.44
N PRO A 301 6.58 0.50 25.53
CA PRO A 301 5.98 1.81 25.78
C PRO A 301 6.21 2.28 27.21
N GLY A 302 6.60 3.57 27.35
CA GLY A 302 6.57 4.32 28.62
C GLY A 302 5.25 5.11 28.76
N GLU A 303 5.31 6.26 29.45
CA GLU A 303 4.20 7.23 29.45
C GLU A 303 4.10 7.85 28.05
N ILE A 304 2.98 7.61 27.37
CA ILE A 304 2.78 8.13 26.01
C ILE A 304 2.36 9.60 26.05
N THR A 305 3.19 10.44 25.46
CA THR A 305 2.98 11.88 25.31
C THR A 305 2.61 12.24 23.88
N ALA A 306 1.83 13.31 23.72
CA ALA A 306 1.38 13.77 22.43
C ALA A 306 2.55 14.33 21.60
N VAL A 307 2.57 13.99 20.30
CA VAL A 307 3.59 14.40 19.33
C VAL A 307 2.93 14.81 18.02
N ASP A 308 3.43 15.87 17.42
CA ASP A 308 2.94 16.34 16.11
C ASP A 308 3.51 15.52 14.97
N ILE A 309 2.66 15.28 13.95
CA ILE A 309 3.09 14.71 12.67
C ILE A 309 2.58 15.53 11.48
N THR A 310 3.37 15.52 10.42
CA THR A 310 2.96 15.96 9.08
C THR A 310 3.26 14.83 8.11
N THR A 311 2.25 14.39 7.36
CA THR A 311 2.46 13.36 6.35
C THR A 311 3.27 13.91 5.17
N GLN A 312 4.22 13.12 4.69
CA GLN A 312 5.13 13.48 3.60
C GLN A 312 5.45 12.24 2.76
N PRO A 313 5.90 12.41 1.50
CA PRO A 313 6.50 11.31 0.74
C PRO A 313 7.69 10.71 1.52
N PHE A 314 7.98 9.44 1.25
CA PHE A 314 9.13 8.77 1.86
C PHE A 314 10.43 9.58 1.59
N PRO A 315 11.33 9.72 2.57
CA PRO A 315 11.38 9.05 3.87
C PRO A 315 10.64 9.77 5.02
N GLY A 316 9.71 10.69 4.72
CA GLY A 316 8.89 11.34 5.72
C GLY A 316 7.83 10.42 6.33
N PHE A 317 6.99 10.97 7.24
CA PHE A 317 5.95 10.18 7.91
C PHE A 317 4.87 9.74 6.92
N PRO A 318 4.62 8.42 6.77
CA PRO A 318 3.74 7.91 5.73
C PRO A 318 2.27 8.23 6.01
N THR A 319 1.56 8.72 4.99
CA THR A 319 0.13 9.00 5.06
C THR A 319 -0.70 7.76 5.41
N ASP A 320 -0.21 6.55 5.07
CA ASP A 320 -0.87 5.27 5.40
C ASP A 320 -0.83 4.92 6.89
N LEU A 321 0.00 5.57 7.69
CA LEU A 321 0.05 5.42 9.14
C LEU A 321 -0.54 6.62 9.89
N GLN A 322 -1.08 7.61 9.18
CA GLN A 322 -1.66 8.81 9.79
C GLN A 322 -2.87 8.47 10.67
N ALA A 323 -3.83 7.65 10.20
CA ALA A 323 -5.01 7.27 10.96
C ALA A 323 -4.68 6.36 12.16
N PRO A 324 -3.84 5.30 12.04
CA PRO A 324 -3.32 4.54 13.18
C PRO A 324 -2.61 5.42 14.23
N PHE A 325 -1.78 6.36 13.79
CA PHE A 325 -1.09 7.28 14.71
C PHE A 325 -2.07 8.24 15.40
N MET A 326 -3.11 8.71 14.70
CA MET A 326 -4.16 9.53 15.31
C MET A 326 -4.91 8.77 16.41
N ALA A 327 -5.21 7.48 16.20
CA ALA A 327 -5.81 6.63 17.23
C ALA A 327 -4.92 6.56 18.48
N LEU A 328 -3.60 6.41 18.35
CA LEU A 328 -2.65 6.47 19.46
C LEU A 328 -2.68 7.81 20.16
N MET A 329 -2.69 8.93 19.43
CA MET A 329 -2.71 10.29 20.01
C MET A 329 -4.00 10.59 20.77
N CYS A 330 -5.11 9.91 20.46
CA CYS A 330 -6.35 10.06 21.23
C CYS A 330 -6.22 9.66 22.71
N THR A 331 -5.21 8.85 23.07
CA THR A 331 -4.94 8.40 24.44
C THR A 331 -3.58 8.86 24.98
N ALA A 332 -2.90 9.75 24.26
CA ALA A 332 -1.62 10.33 24.66
C ALA A 332 -1.83 11.52 25.60
N LYS A 333 -0.90 11.77 26.50
CA LYS A 333 -0.95 12.94 27.39
C LYS A 333 -0.57 14.22 26.64
N GLY A 334 -1.50 15.16 26.54
CA GLY A 334 -1.30 16.45 25.86
C GLY A 334 -2.09 16.62 24.59
N THR A 335 -1.64 17.49 23.70
CA THR A 335 -2.30 17.84 22.44
C THR A 335 -1.36 17.59 21.27
N SER A 336 -1.83 16.89 20.24
CA SER A 336 -1.11 16.59 19.01
C SER A 336 -1.74 17.33 17.83
N VAL A 337 -0.91 17.86 16.94
CA VAL A 337 -1.31 18.44 15.65
C VAL A 337 -0.93 17.47 14.54
N ILE A 338 -1.93 16.94 13.85
CA ILE A 338 -1.75 15.99 12.76
C ILE A 338 -2.13 16.65 11.44
N SER A 339 -1.15 16.92 10.59
CA SER A 339 -1.35 17.55 9.28
C SER A 339 -1.23 16.55 8.15
N GLU A 340 -2.32 16.32 7.42
CA GLU A 340 -2.35 15.49 6.20
C GLU A 340 -2.02 16.35 4.98
N LYS A 341 -0.94 16.02 4.27
CA LYS A 341 -0.45 16.79 3.10
C LYS A 341 -0.45 15.99 1.79
N ILE A 342 -0.77 14.70 1.85
CA ILE A 342 -0.75 13.82 0.68
C ILE A 342 -2.14 13.69 0.07
N TYR A 343 -3.18 13.51 0.91
CA TYR A 343 -4.55 13.31 0.44
C TYR A 343 -5.54 14.22 1.15
N GLU A 344 -6.30 14.98 0.37
CA GLU A 344 -7.20 16.04 0.85
C GLU A 344 -8.40 15.52 1.67
N ASN A 345 -8.84 14.28 1.44
CA ASN A 345 -10.03 13.71 2.08
C ASN A 345 -9.71 12.58 3.07
N ARG A 346 -8.48 12.54 3.61
CA ARG A 346 -8.03 11.39 4.41
C ARG A 346 -8.31 11.50 5.91
N LEU A 347 -9.14 12.43 6.34
CA LEU A 347 -9.52 12.63 7.76
C LEU A 347 -10.95 12.15 8.07
N GLN A 348 -11.58 11.34 7.24
CA GLN A 348 -12.96 10.87 7.43
C GLN A 348 -13.14 9.99 8.67
N HIS A 349 -12.10 9.28 9.11
CA HIS A 349 -12.10 8.45 10.32
C HIS A 349 -12.23 9.25 11.62
N VAL A 350 -12.04 10.55 11.60
CA VAL A 350 -12.17 11.43 12.78
C VAL A 350 -13.57 11.32 13.39
N ALA A 351 -14.62 11.30 12.58
CA ALA A 351 -15.99 11.18 13.08
C ALA A 351 -16.21 9.86 13.86
N GLU A 352 -15.57 8.78 13.44
CA GLU A 352 -15.66 7.48 14.11
C GLU A 352 -14.85 7.45 15.42
N LEU A 353 -13.66 8.07 15.45
CA LEU A 353 -12.90 8.25 16.71
C LEU A 353 -13.67 9.13 17.71
N GLN A 354 -14.32 10.21 17.25
CA GLN A 354 -15.17 11.05 18.09
C GLN A 354 -16.36 10.26 18.65
N ARG A 355 -16.92 9.31 17.91
CA ARG A 355 -17.97 8.39 18.39
C ARG A 355 -17.48 7.52 19.56
N MET A 356 -16.18 7.22 19.60
CA MET A 356 -15.51 6.51 20.69
C MET A 356 -15.11 7.45 21.86
N GLY A 357 -15.47 8.73 21.79
CA GLY A 357 -15.16 9.72 22.83
C GLY A 357 -13.85 10.48 22.66
N ALA A 358 -13.20 10.40 21.50
CA ALA A 358 -11.98 11.16 21.21
C ALA A 358 -12.26 12.68 21.10
N SER A 359 -11.37 13.51 21.66
CA SER A 359 -11.40 14.97 21.54
C SER A 359 -10.58 15.42 20.34
N ILE A 360 -11.24 15.61 19.18
CA ILE A 360 -10.58 15.99 17.93
C ILE A 360 -11.29 17.18 17.30
N ARG A 361 -10.53 18.18 16.88
CA ARG A 361 -11.02 19.33 16.09
C ARG A 361 -10.34 19.37 14.75
N LEU A 362 -11.12 19.52 13.67
CA LEU A 362 -10.61 19.62 12.31
C LEU A 362 -10.50 21.08 11.86
N LYS A 363 -9.40 21.41 11.19
CA LYS A 363 -9.19 22.68 10.47
C LYS A 363 -8.55 22.38 9.11
N GLY A 364 -9.38 22.30 8.06
CA GLY A 364 -8.93 21.88 6.73
C GLY A 364 -8.34 20.46 6.77
N SER A 365 -7.12 20.31 6.31
CA SER A 365 -6.37 19.04 6.31
C SER A 365 -5.58 18.79 7.60
N THR A 366 -5.91 19.47 8.69
CA THR A 366 -5.22 19.36 9.98
C THR A 366 -6.21 18.97 11.06
N ALA A 367 -5.85 17.96 11.87
CA ALA A 367 -6.56 17.55 13.06
C ALA A 367 -5.79 17.99 14.31
N ILE A 368 -6.49 18.59 15.27
CA ILE A 368 -5.97 18.90 16.61
C ILE A 368 -6.58 17.86 17.54
N VAL A 369 -5.76 16.97 18.07
CA VAL A 369 -6.14 15.83 18.90
C VAL A 369 -5.73 16.10 20.33
N GLU A 370 -6.68 16.21 21.23
CA GLU A 370 -6.44 16.30 22.66
C GLU A 370 -6.64 14.92 23.27
N GLY A 371 -5.62 14.38 23.92
CA GLY A 371 -5.68 13.05 24.48
C GLY A 371 -6.69 12.97 25.63
N VAL A 372 -7.47 11.90 25.64
CA VAL A 372 -8.46 11.60 26.69
C VAL A 372 -7.95 10.47 27.58
N ALA A 373 -8.44 10.45 28.82
CA ALA A 373 -8.03 9.41 29.78
C ALA A 373 -8.38 8.01 29.29
N GLN A 374 -9.50 7.85 28.59
CA GLN A 374 -9.97 6.57 28.05
C GLN A 374 -10.98 6.75 26.93
N LEU A 375 -10.85 5.94 25.87
CA LEU A 375 -11.87 5.79 24.83
C LEU A 375 -12.96 4.81 25.30
N SER A 376 -14.14 4.91 24.70
CA SER A 376 -15.27 3.99 24.94
C SER A 376 -15.50 3.12 23.71
N GLY A 377 -15.75 1.83 23.91
CA GLY A 377 -16.19 0.93 22.86
C GLY A 377 -17.50 1.41 22.26
N ALA A 378 -17.60 1.37 20.94
CA ALA A 378 -18.76 1.81 20.17
C ALA A 378 -18.88 1.07 18.84
N PRO A 379 -20.06 1.02 18.21
CA PRO A 379 -20.16 0.65 16.81
C PRO A 379 -19.53 1.74 15.92
N VAL A 380 -18.54 1.34 15.11
CA VAL A 380 -17.77 2.23 14.21
C VAL A 380 -17.62 1.62 12.83
N THR A 381 -17.32 2.45 11.83
CA THR A 381 -17.18 2.01 10.45
C THR A 381 -15.80 2.36 9.89
N GLY A 382 -15.08 1.37 9.40
CA GLY A 382 -13.89 1.59 8.58
C GLY A 382 -14.27 2.20 7.23
N THR A 383 -14.04 3.49 7.05
CA THR A 383 -14.38 4.21 5.80
C THR A 383 -13.43 3.91 4.66
N ASP A 384 -12.21 3.53 5.00
CA ASP A 384 -11.15 3.07 4.11
C ASP A 384 -10.24 2.08 4.85
N LEU A 385 -9.25 1.52 4.14
CA LEU A 385 -8.32 0.52 4.64
C LEU A 385 -7.60 0.93 5.95
N ARG A 386 -7.08 2.15 6.01
CA ARG A 386 -6.29 2.62 7.16
C ARG A 386 -7.16 3.15 8.28
N ALA A 387 -8.32 3.69 7.94
CA ALA A 387 -9.37 4.03 8.90
C ALA A 387 -9.86 2.78 9.65
N ALA A 388 -10.09 1.66 8.94
CA ALA A 388 -10.49 0.40 9.58
C ALA A 388 -9.46 -0.08 10.60
N ALA A 389 -8.17 -0.08 10.24
CA ALA A 389 -7.10 -0.44 11.17
C ALA A 389 -7.02 0.51 12.38
N ALA A 390 -7.19 1.82 12.17
CA ALA A 390 -7.23 2.79 13.26
C ALA A 390 -8.38 2.53 14.24
N MET A 391 -9.56 2.10 13.75
CA MET A 391 -10.69 1.72 14.60
C MET A 391 -10.38 0.47 15.42
N VAL A 392 -9.68 -0.50 14.85
CA VAL A 392 -9.20 -1.69 15.60
C VAL A 392 -8.24 -1.26 16.71
N LEU A 393 -7.23 -0.43 16.41
CA LEU A 393 -6.29 0.07 17.40
C LEU A 393 -6.98 0.85 18.53
N ALA A 394 -7.89 1.75 18.18
CA ALA A 394 -8.69 2.50 19.18
C ALA A 394 -9.51 1.52 20.05
N GLY A 395 -10.09 0.49 19.44
CA GLY A 395 -10.83 -0.56 20.13
C GLY A 395 -10.00 -1.34 21.15
N LEU A 396 -8.73 -1.66 20.83
CA LEU A 396 -7.82 -2.36 21.75
C LEU A 396 -7.59 -1.60 23.07
N SER A 397 -7.64 -0.27 23.05
CA SER A 397 -7.47 0.57 24.24
C SER A 397 -8.76 1.06 24.87
N ALA A 398 -9.90 0.87 24.21
CA ALA A 398 -11.19 1.39 24.68
C ALA A 398 -11.76 0.57 25.84
N LYS A 399 -12.62 1.18 26.64
CA LYS A 399 -13.39 0.45 27.65
C LYS A 399 -14.63 -0.21 27.02
N GLY A 400 -14.73 -1.52 27.11
CA GLY A 400 -15.85 -2.31 26.55
C GLY A 400 -15.53 -2.82 25.16
N ILE A 401 -16.56 -3.11 24.37
CA ILE A 401 -16.45 -3.74 23.05
C ILE A 401 -16.63 -2.68 21.95
N THR A 402 -15.71 -2.66 21.00
CA THR A 402 -15.83 -1.88 19.76
C THR A 402 -16.24 -2.81 18.62
N GLU A 403 -17.38 -2.50 17.97
CA GLU A 403 -17.85 -3.23 16.79
C GLU A 403 -17.38 -2.50 15.51
N VAL A 404 -16.37 -3.03 14.84
CA VAL A 404 -15.85 -2.45 13.59
C VAL A 404 -16.55 -3.07 12.40
N SER A 405 -17.24 -2.27 11.60
CA SER A 405 -17.83 -2.64 10.32
C SER A 405 -16.99 -2.14 9.14
N GLY A 406 -17.35 -2.53 7.91
CA GLY A 406 -16.59 -2.14 6.72
C GLY A 406 -15.32 -2.99 6.51
N LEU A 407 -15.30 -4.23 6.99
CA LEU A 407 -14.15 -5.13 6.98
C LEU A 407 -13.59 -5.41 5.59
N LYS A 408 -14.42 -5.33 4.55
CA LYS A 408 -13.95 -5.39 3.16
C LYS A 408 -12.80 -4.41 2.84
N HIS A 409 -12.71 -3.30 3.59
CA HIS A 409 -11.59 -2.37 3.47
C HIS A 409 -10.36 -2.88 4.21
N LEU A 410 -10.53 -3.49 5.38
CA LEU A 410 -9.46 -4.08 6.17
C LEU A 410 -8.77 -5.24 5.43
N ASP A 411 -9.57 -6.15 4.85
CA ASP A 411 -9.13 -7.36 4.14
C ASP A 411 -8.36 -7.06 2.84
N ARG A 412 -8.38 -5.82 2.38
CA ARG A 412 -7.58 -5.35 1.26
C ARG A 412 -6.11 -5.13 1.60
N GLY A 413 -5.74 -4.99 2.86
CA GLY A 413 -4.39 -4.57 3.19
C GLY A 413 -3.82 -5.03 4.51
N TYR A 414 -4.54 -5.86 5.25
CA TYR A 414 -4.03 -6.54 6.44
C TYR A 414 -4.36 -8.02 6.32
N ASP A 415 -3.32 -8.82 6.29
CA ASP A 415 -3.37 -10.27 6.17
C ASP A 415 -3.68 -10.88 7.54
N ASP A 416 -4.93 -11.34 7.71
CA ASP A 416 -5.43 -11.99 8.94
C ASP A 416 -5.11 -11.22 10.23
N LEU A 417 -5.47 -9.92 10.24
CA LEU A 417 -5.16 -9.03 11.36
C LEU A 417 -5.69 -9.56 12.70
N GLU A 418 -6.90 -10.11 12.69
CA GLU A 418 -7.55 -10.65 13.89
C GLU A 418 -6.79 -11.82 14.50
N SER A 419 -6.32 -12.78 13.71
CA SER A 419 -5.55 -13.92 14.22
C SER A 419 -4.18 -13.48 14.74
N LYS A 420 -3.51 -12.55 14.02
CA LYS A 420 -2.23 -12.01 14.46
C LYS A 420 -2.33 -11.29 15.80
N LEU A 421 -3.33 -10.41 15.96
CA LEU A 421 -3.57 -9.71 17.23
C LEU A 421 -3.98 -10.68 18.34
N SER A 422 -4.83 -11.68 18.05
CA SER A 422 -5.26 -12.68 19.02
C SER A 422 -4.10 -13.54 19.49
N ALA A 423 -3.14 -13.85 18.62
CA ALA A 423 -1.94 -14.64 18.97
C ALA A 423 -1.04 -13.95 20.00
N VAL A 424 -1.14 -12.63 20.16
CA VAL A 424 -0.40 -11.86 21.18
C VAL A 424 -1.28 -11.42 22.36
N GLY A 425 -2.52 -11.96 22.48
CA GLY A 425 -3.37 -11.75 23.64
C GLY A 425 -4.53 -10.76 23.47
N ALA A 426 -4.72 -10.16 22.28
CA ALA A 426 -5.89 -9.36 22.02
C ALA A 426 -7.17 -10.21 21.93
N GLU A 427 -8.27 -9.72 22.46
CA GLU A 427 -9.57 -10.34 22.23
C GLU A 427 -10.26 -9.67 21.03
N VAL A 428 -10.03 -10.27 19.85
CA VAL A 428 -10.55 -9.80 18.55
C VAL A 428 -11.27 -10.95 17.86
N LYS A 429 -12.55 -10.78 17.55
CA LYS A 429 -13.40 -11.84 16.97
C LYS A 429 -14.19 -11.32 15.79
N ARG A 430 -14.07 -11.99 14.64
CA ARG A 430 -14.89 -11.73 13.47
C ARG A 430 -16.23 -12.45 13.61
N ASN A 431 -17.32 -11.69 13.61
CA ASN A 431 -18.67 -12.22 13.59
C ASN A 431 -19.16 -12.29 12.15
N ILE A 432 -19.50 -13.49 11.73
CA ILE A 432 -20.21 -13.77 10.47
C ILE A 432 -21.68 -13.96 10.86
N PRO A 433 -22.61 -13.15 10.31
CA PRO A 433 -24.02 -13.21 10.66
C PRO A 433 -24.69 -14.49 10.20
#